data_22fa492326b5413c4c1c00c19494f48d
#
_entry.id   22fa492326b5413c4c1c00c19494f48d
#
_cell.length_a   1.000
_cell.length_b   1.000
_cell.length_c   1.000
_cell.angle_alpha   90.00
_cell.angle_beta   90.00
_cell.angle_gamma   90.00
#
_symmetry.space_group_name_H-M   'P 1'
#
loop_
_entity.id
_entity.type
_entity.pdbx_description
1 polymer ?
#
loop_
_entity_poly.entity_id
_entity_poly.type
_entity_poly.pdbx_seq_one_letter_code
_entity_poly.pdbx_strand_id
1 'polypeptide(L)'
;VRPDSLINAADAWDLFTKETSKAVCDFPYPMLNEYTRGLFPSQLFTVASGSGAGKSTICREFCYHFLKKNLKVGYIGLEETVQRTLQGLVGIDLNVPLHLNEDVIKKEELKVAFDKLTSTRNLFLYNHFGSLDPDVLLEQIRYLATVDKVQVVILDHISIVMSGLELDNERRAIDVTMTKLRSLCEATNIALIVVSHLRRPQGQGHEEGRDISVSDLRGSHSLVQLSDVVLGASRNQVGDASERQRLQLKVLKSRHTGMTGEVDKLLYDQKTGRLVVYENTFGAL
;
A
#
# COMPACT_ATOMS: atom_id res chain seq x y z
N VAL A 1 18.22 36.79 19.15
CA VAL A 1 18.69 35.39 19.14
C VAL A 1 18.03 34.70 17.93
N ARG A 2 18.83 34.11 17.06
CA ARG A 2 18.33 33.39 15.89
C ARG A 2 17.63 32.09 16.35
N PRO A 3 16.41 31.76 15.89
CA PRO A 3 15.79 30.49 16.23
C PRO A 3 16.67 29.31 15.77
N ASP A 4 16.76 28.24 16.57
CA ASP A 4 17.61 27.07 16.29
C ASP A 4 17.24 26.35 14.99
N SER A 5 16.00 26.55 14.51
CA SER A 5 15.51 25.99 13.24
C SER A 5 15.96 26.72 11.98
N LEU A 6 16.57 27.92 12.14
CA LEU A 6 17.06 28.73 11.02
C LEU A 6 18.58 28.65 10.92
N ILE A 7 19.06 28.12 9.82
CA ILE A 7 20.48 28.01 9.49
C ILE A 7 20.83 28.92 8.31
N ASN A 8 22.08 29.39 8.26
CA ASN A 8 22.61 30.02 7.06
C ASN A 8 23.01 28.92 6.06
N ALA A 9 22.64 29.07 4.77
CA ALA A 9 23.03 28.12 3.76
C ALA A 9 24.54 27.90 3.65
N ALA A 10 25.34 28.92 3.93
CA ALA A 10 26.81 28.82 3.96
C ALA A 10 27.33 27.86 5.06
N ASP A 11 26.57 27.69 6.15
CA ASP A 11 26.91 26.82 7.28
C ASP A 11 26.31 25.40 7.13
N ALA A 12 25.64 25.10 6.00
CA ALA A 12 24.89 23.87 5.80
C ALA A 12 25.68 22.79 5.02
N TRP A 13 27.01 22.90 4.90
CA TRP A 13 27.83 21.94 4.14
C TRP A 13 27.63 20.49 4.60
N ASP A 14 27.64 20.23 5.90
CA ASP A 14 27.46 18.89 6.46
C ASP A 14 26.06 18.34 6.22
N LEU A 15 25.04 19.20 6.16
CA LEU A 15 23.69 18.81 5.77
C LEU A 15 23.59 18.50 4.28
N PHE A 16 24.28 19.29 3.44
CA PHE A 16 24.30 19.10 1.99
C PHE A 16 25.01 17.79 1.59
N THR A 17 26.10 17.46 2.28
CA THR A 17 26.91 16.26 2.01
C THR A 17 26.44 15.03 2.76
N LYS A 18 25.43 15.16 3.63
CA LYS A 18 24.83 14.02 4.33
C LYS A 18 24.29 13.03 3.30
N GLU A 19 24.63 11.75 3.47
CA GLU A 19 24.11 10.69 2.61
C GLU A 19 22.58 10.75 2.49
N THR A 20 22.09 10.73 1.27
CA THR A 20 20.65 10.64 1.00
C THR A 20 20.13 9.29 1.48
N SER A 21 18.93 9.28 2.07
CA SER A 21 18.31 8.06 2.54
C SER A 21 18.22 7.02 1.42
N LYS A 22 18.64 5.79 1.71
CA LYS A 22 18.47 4.66 0.79
C LYS A 22 17.05 4.12 0.92
N ALA A 23 16.53 3.54 -0.16
CA ALA A 23 15.25 2.84 -0.11
C ALA A 23 15.29 1.72 0.96
N VAL A 24 14.20 1.60 1.71
CA VAL A 24 14.00 0.49 2.67
C VAL A 24 13.91 -0.82 1.92
N CYS A 25 13.21 -0.81 0.79
CA CYS A 25 12.99 -1.97 -0.08
C CYS A 25 12.57 -1.54 -1.48
N ASP A 26 12.79 -2.42 -2.47
CA ASP A 26 12.13 -2.40 -3.76
C ASP A 26 10.70 -2.98 -3.66
N PHE A 27 9.87 -2.73 -4.67
CA PHE A 27 8.57 -3.38 -4.86
C PHE A 27 8.71 -4.64 -5.73
N PRO A 28 7.74 -5.57 -5.71
CA PRO A 28 7.78 -6.77 -6.56
C PRO A 28 7.58 -6.49 -8.06
N TYR A 29 7.36 -5.24 -8.45
CA TYR A 29 7.02 -4.81 -9.80
C TYR A 29 8.12 -3.90 -10.36
N PRO A 30 8.78 -4.31 -11.49
CA PRO A 30 9.98 -3.64 -11.98
C PRO A 30 9.77 -2.19 -12.40
N MET A 31 8.73 -1.90 -13.20
CA MET A 31 8.47 -0.54 -13.66
C MET A 31 8.07 0.40 -12.52
N LEU A 32 7.35 -0.12 -11.50
CA LEU A 32 7.05 0.66 -10.31
C LEU A 32 8.33 1.12 -9.61
N ASN A 33 9.35 0.25 -9.52
CA ASN A 33 10.65 0.63 -8.96
C ASN A 33 11.37 1.68 -9.80
N GLU A 34 11.27 1.60 -11.13
CA GLU A 34 11.86 2.59 -12.03
C GLU A 34 11.29 3.99 -11.76
N TYR A 35 9.95 4.08 -11.59
CA TYR A 35 9.24 5.33 -11.37
C TYR A 35 9.35 5.88 -9.94
N THR A 36 9.57 5.01 -8.94
CA THR A 36 9.58 5.41 -7.53
C THR A 36 10.95 5.33 -6.87
N ARG A 37 11.88 4.58 -7.43
CA ARG A 37 13.19 4.19 -6.83
C ARG A 37 13.04 3.29 -5.61
N GLY A 38 11.88 2.62 -5.44
CA GLY A 38 11.53 1.81 -4.28
C GLY A 38 10.79 2.58 -3.19
N LEU A 39 10.70 1.97 -2.01
CA LEU A 39 10.05 2.53 -0.83
C LEU A 39 11.10 3.12 0.12
N PHE A 40 10.93 4.39 0.51
CA PHE A 40 11.90 5.10 1.35
C PHE A 40 11.43 5.23 2.81
N PRO A 41 12.37 5.40 3.77
CA PRO A 41 12.02 5.77 5.14
C PRO A 41 11.25 7.10 5.17
N SER A 42 10.41 7.28 6.17
CA SER A 42 9.53 8.47 6.32
C SER A 42 8.58 8.71 5.14
N GLN A 43 8.47 7.77 4.20
CA GLN A 43 7.64 7.93 3.02
C GLN A 43 6.18 7.61 3.31
N LEU A 44 5.29 8.49 2.85
CA LEU A 44 3.86 8.25 2.79
C LEU A 44 3.47 7.87 1.36
N PHE A 45 3.12 6.60 1.16
CA PHE A 45 2.78 6.00 -0.12
C PHE A 45 1.28 5.69 -0.15
N THR A 46 0.54 6.23 -1.11
CA THR A 46 -0.90 5.98 -1.24
C THR A 46 -1.18 5.05 -2.41
N VAL A 47 -1.94 3.98 -2.15
CA VAL A 47 -2.53 3.10 -3.17
C VAL A 47 -3.99 3.45 -3.33
N ALA A 48 -4.40 3.90 -4.51
CA ALA A 48 -5.76 4.32 -4.80
C ALA A 48 -6.39 3.44 -5.89
N SER A 49 -7.59 2.92 -5.66
CA SER A 49 -8.34 2.21 -6.70
C SER A 49 -9.84 2.18 -6.42
N GLY A 50 -10.62 1.81 -7.45
CA GLY A 50 -12.04 1.51 -7.32
C GLY A 50 -12.32 0.30 -6.43
N SER A 51 -13.59 0.11 -6.07
CA SER A 51 -14.01 -1.07 -5.32
C SER A 51 -13.78 -2.35 -6.15
N GLY A 52 -13.35 -3.43 -5.50
CA GLY A 52 -13.13 -4.72 -6.16
C GLY A 52 -11.95 -4.79 -7.15
N ALA A 53 -11.15 -3.72 -7.29
CA ALA A 53 -10.02 -3.70 -8.22
C ALA A 53 -8.78 -4.46 -7.73
N GLY A 54 -8.78 -5.00 -6.51
CA GLY A 54 -7.68 -5.83 -6.01
C GLY A 54 -6.67 -5.11 -5.11
N LYS A 55 -7.05 -4.01 -4.44
CA LYS A 55 -6.19 -3.26 -3.48
C LYS A 55 -5.53 -4.14 -2.44
N SER A 56 -6.33 -4.92 -1.73
CA SER A 56 -5.82 -5.80 -0.66
C SER A 56 -4.90 -6.89 -1.22
N THR A 57 -5.11 -7.33 -2.47
CA THR A 57 -4.20 -8.28 -3.12
C THR A 57 -2.85 -7.62 -3.42
N ILE A 58 -2.83 -6.37 -3.93
CA ILE A 58 -1.59 -5.59 -4.12
C ILE A 58 -0.86 -5.44 -2.78
N CYS A 59 -1.59 -5.06 -1.72
CA CYS A 59 -1.01 -4.87 -0.40
C CYS A 59 -0.42 -6.16 0.18
N ARG A 60 -1.05 -7.31 -0.06
CA ARG A 60 -0.51 -8.62 0.34
C ARG A 60 0.74 -9.00 -0.46
N GLU A 61 0.77 -8.73 -1.77
CA GLU A 61 1.99 -8.93 -2.58
C GLU A 61 3.14 -8.06 -2.08
N PHE A 62 2.88 -6.78 -1.77
CA PHE A 62 3.88 -5.90 -1.15
C PHE A 62 4.34 -6.43 0.20
N CYS A 63 3.40 -6.76 1.09
CA CYS A 63 3.70 -7.31 2.42
C CYS A 63 4.56 -8.57 2.33
N TYR A 64 4.16 -9.53 1.50
CA TYR A 64 4.91 -10.77 1.28
C TYR A 64 6.32 -10.49 0.75
N HIS A 65 6.46 -9.61 -0.24
CA HIS A 65 7.76 -9.22 -0.78
C HIS A 65 8.67 -8.60 0.29
N PHE A 66 8.15 -7.69 1.10
CA PHE A 66 8.91 -7.05 2.17
C PHE A 66 9.34 -8.06 3.25
N LEU A 67 8.48 -8.99 3.63
CA LEU A 67 8.81 -10.08 4.54
C LEU A 67 9.93 -10.97 3.99
N LYS A 68 9.90 -11.27 2.68
CA LYS A 68 10.97 -12.05 2.00
C LYS A 68 12.30 -11.31 1.97
N LYS A 69 12.28 -9.98 2.05
CA LYS A 69 13.48 -9.12 2.21
C LYS A 69 13.87 -8.92 3.68
N ASN A 70 13.24 -9.69 4.59
CA ASN A 70 13.49 -9.66 6.04
C ASN A 70 13.15 -8.34 6.73
N LEU A 71 12.22 -7.55 6.17
CA LEU A 71 11.71 -6.36 6.81
C LEU A 71 10.66 -6.72 7.87
N LYS A 72 10.57 -5.89 8.93
CA LYS A 72 9.47 -5.92 9.87
C LYS A 72 8.30 -5.11 9.30
N VAL A 73 7.15 -5.76 9.15
CA VAL A 73 5.95 -5.21 8.52
C VAL A 73 4.79 -5.24 9.49
N GLY A 74 4.13 -4.11 9.69
CA GLY A 74 2.83 -4.00 10.34
C GLY A 74 1.72 -3.98 9.29
N TYR A 75 0.72 -4.83 9.40
CA TYR A 75 -0.44 -4.84 8.52
C TYR A 75 -1.72 -4.57 9.31
N ILE A 76 -2.34 -3.43 9.05
CA ILE A 76 -3.58 -2.97 9.66
C ILE A 76 -4.68 -3.09 8.61
N GLY A 77 -5.33 -4.25 8.58
CA GLY A 77 -6.46 -4.51 7.68
C GLY A 77 -7.78 -4.29 8.41
N LEU A 78 -8.50 -3.23 8.06
CA LEU A 78 -9.76 -2.87 8.72
C LEU A 78 -11.00 -3.46 8.04
N GLU A 79 -10.85 -3.92 6.78
CA GLU A 79 -11.94 -4.55 6.01
C GLU A 79 -11.95 -6.08 6.10
N GLU A 80 -10.90 -6.67 6.65
CA GLU A 80 -10.80 -8.13 6.73
C GLU A 80 -10.27 -8.60 8.10
N THR A 81 -10.58 -9.84 8.43
CA THR A 81 -10.07 -10.45 9.66
C THR A 81 -8.60 -10.82 9.54
N VAL A 82 -7.90 -10.92 10.67
CA VAL A 82 -6.52 -11.43 10.74
C VAL A 82 -6.39 -12.80 10.06
N GLN A 83 -7.38 -13.68 10.24
CA GLN A 83 -7.43 -14.97 9.57
C GLN A 83 -7.38 -14.82 8.05
N ARG A 84 -8.19 -13.91 7.48
CA ARG A 84 -8.26 -13.69 6.04
C ARG A 84 -6.94 -13.12 5.48
N THR A 85 -6.33 -12.19 6.20
CA THR A 85 -5.01 -11.65 5.85
C THR A 85 -3.94 -12.74 5.86
N LEU A 86 -3.91 -13.58 6.90
CA LEU A 86 -2.97 -14.71 6.99
C LEU A 86 -3.20 -15.75 5.88
N GLN A 87 -4.46 -16.12 5.61
CA GLN A 87 -4.78 -17.03 4.49
C GLN A 87 -4.27 -16.46 3.15
N GLY A 88 -4.42 -15.14 2.94
CA GLY A 88 -3.90 -14.47 1.76
C GLY A 88 -2.38 -14.56 1.65
N LEU A 89 -1.65 -14.26 2.73
CA LEU A 89 -0.18 -14.27 2.74
C LEU A 89 0.41 -15.68 2.65
N VAL A 90 -0.16 -16.65 3.37
CA VAL A 90 0.23 -18.06 3.28
C VAL A 90 -0.10 -18.62 1.90
N GLY A 91 -1.26 -18.22 1.33
CA GLY A 91 -1.65 -18.57 -0.04
C GLY A 91 -0.65 -18.10 -1.10
N ILE A 92 -0.09 -16.89 -0.92
CA ILE A 92 0.99 -16.37 -1.76
C ILE A 92 2.25 -17.24 -1.67
N ASP A 93 2.67 -17.65 -0.46
CA ASP A 93 3.86 -18.52 -0.30
C ASP A 93 3.66 -19.91 -0.92
N LEU A 94 2.43 -20.45 -0.85
CA LEU A 94 2.06 -21.73 -1.43
C LEU A 94 1.68 -21.68 -2.91
N ASN A 95 1.49 -20.49 -3.49
CA ASN A 95 0.90 -20.27 -4.81
C ASN A 95 -0.49 -20.94 -4.96
N VAL A 96 -1.34 -20.82 -3.94
CA VAL A 96 -2.71 -21.34 -3.90
C VAL A 96 -3.65 -20.31 -3.29
N PRO A 97 -4.79 -20.00 -3.94
CA PRO A 97 -5.80 -19.11 -3.36
C PRO A 97 -6.58 -19.84 -2.26
N LEU A 98 -6.04 -19.88 -1.04
CA LEU A 98 -6.57 -20.65 0.09
C LEU A 98 -8.04 -20.34 0.40
N HIS A 99 -8.47 -19.10 0.18
CA HIS A 99 -9.84 -18.68 0.41
C HIS A 99 -10.89 -19.29 -0.56
N LEU A 100 -10.42 -19.86 -1.66
CA LEU A 100 -11.26 -20.57 -2.64
C LEU A 100 -11.10 -22.10 -2.54
N ASN A 101 -10.07 -22.56 -1.82
CA ASN A 101 -9.63 -23.95 -1.82
C ASN A 101 -9.24 -24.38 -0.40
N GLU A 102 -10.12 -24.19 0.58
CA GLU A 102 -9.83 -24.47 2.00
C GLU A 102 -9.47 -25.94 2.25
N ASP A 103 -10.03 -26.87 1.47
CA ASP A 103 -9.84 -28.33 1.62
C ASP A 103 -8.74 -28.91 0.72
N VAL A 104 -8.10 -28.11 -0.13
CA VAL A 104 -7.12 -28.61 -1.13
C VAL A 104 -5.76 -28.90 -0.52
N ILE A 105 -5.41 -28.23 0.58
CA ILE A 105 -4.11 -28.38 1.23
C ILE A 105 -4.30 -29.00 2.61
N LYS A 106 -3.49 -30.01 2.90
CA LYS A 106 -3.50 -30.68 4.20
C LYS A 106 -3.08 -29.72 5.31
N LYS A 107 -3.70 -29.88 6.49
CA LYS A 107 -3.44 -29.01 7.66
C LYS A 107 -1.96 -28.98 8.05
N GLU A 108 -1.25 -30.07 7.86
CA GLU A 108 0.19 -30.20 8.13
C GLU A 108 1.01 -29.31 7.18
N GLU A 109 0.67 -29.28 5.90
CA GLU A 109 1.31 -28.44 4.88
C GLU A 109 1.03 -26.95 5.13
N LEU A 110 -0.20 -26.61 5.49
CA LEU A 110 -0.58 -25.25 5.91
C LEU A 110 0.23 -24.82 7.12
N LYS A 111 0.42 -25.71 8.12
CA LYS A 111 1.22 -25.41 9.32
C LYS A 111 2.66 -25.12 8.95
N VAL A 112 3.27 -25.91 8.08
CA VAL A 112 4.64 -25.71 7.60
C VAL A 112 4.80 -24.35 6.92
N ALA A 113 3.88 -24.01 6.00
CA ALA A 113 3.92 -22.72 5.29
C ALA A 113 3.70 -21.55 6.24
N PHE A 114 2.77 -21.67 7.19
CA PHE A 114 2.53 -20.66 8.22
C PHE A 114 3.78 -20.45 9.08
N ASP A 115 4.39 -21.52 9.59
CA ASP A 115 5.59 -21.45 10.44
C ASP A 115 6.76 -20.82 9.68
N LYS A 116 6.95 -21.19 8.41
CA LYS A 116 7.95 -20.60 7.52
C LYS A 116 7.75 -19.09 7.36
N LEU A 117 6.53 -18.64 7.08
CA LEU A 117 6.20 -17.23 6.92
C LEU A 117 6.41 -16.43 8.20
N THR A 118 6.07 -17.02 9.36
CA THR A 118 6.06 -16.35 10.67
C THR A 118 7.31 -16.57 11.51
N SER A 119 8.22 -17.44 11.09
CA SER A 119 9.44 -17.84 11.83
C SER A 119 10.33 -16.67 12.25
N THR A 120 10.42 -15.64 11.41
CA THR A 120 11.21 -14.43 11.70
C THR A 120 10.57 -13.49 12.72
N ARG A 121 9.28 -13.69 13.04
CA ARG A 121 8.45 -12.77 13.83
C ARG A 121 8.42 -11.33 13.31
N ASN A 122 8.58 -11.16 12.01
CA ASN A 122 8.61 -9.85 11.36
C ASN A 122 7.24 -9.34 10.89
N LEU A 123 6.18 -10.14 11.03
CA LEU A 123 4.82 -9.78 10.65
C LEU A 123 3.98 -9.46 11.90
N PHE A 124 3.46 -8.23 11.94
CA PHE A 124 2.56 -7.74 12.98
C PHE A 124 1.20 -7.45 12.38
N LEU A 125 0.15 -8.04 12.93
CA LEU A 125 -1.22 -7.89 12.45
C LEU A 125 -2.07 -7.21 13.50
N TYR A 126 -2.87 -6.22 13.09
CA TYR A 126 -3.81 -5.56 13.98
C TYR A 126 -5.12 -6.35 14.04
N ASN A 127 -5.42 -6.91 15.22
CA ASN A 127 -6.63 -7.72 15.40
C ASN A 127 -7.84 -6.85 15.73
N HIS A 128 -8.34 -6.14 14.72
CA HIS A 128 -9.55 -5.35 14.79
C HIS A 128 -10.25 -5.37 13.42
N PHE A 129 -11.57 -5.32 13.44
CA PHE A 129 -12.39 -5.29 12.24
C PHE A 129 -13.39 -4.13 12.33
N GLY A 130 -13.46 -3.32 11.30
CA GLY A 130 -14.41 -2.20 11.20
C GLY A 130 -13.77 -0.84 11.57
N SER A 131 -14.63 0.09 11.99
CA SER A 131 -14.23 1.47 12.29
C SER A 131 -13.27 1.55 13.48
N LEU A 132 -12.33 2.46 13.39
CA LEU A 132 -11.31 2.70 14.39
C LEU A 132 -11.15 4.20 14.60
N ASP A 133 -10.99 4.63 15.85
CA ASP A 133 -10.69 6.03 16.16
C ASP A 133 -9.31 6.42 15.59
N PRO A 134 -9.20 7.59 14.91
CA PRO A 134 -7.94 8.06 14.32
C PRO A 134 -6.78 8.14 15.31
N ASP A 135 -7.02 8.57 16.53
CA ASP A 135 -5.96 8.73 17.53
C ASP A 135 -5.48 7.37 18.04
N VAL A 136 -6.40 6.41 18.20
CA VAL A 136 -6.05 5.00 18.49
C VAL A 136 -5.19 4.41 17.37
N LEU A 137 -5.56 4.63 16.10
CA LEU A 137 -4.77 4.18 14.95
C LEU A 137 -3.34 4.74 15.00
N LEU A 138 -3.20 6.04 15.25
CA LEU A 138 -1.90 6.69 15.33
C LEU A 138 -1.04 6.13 16.46
N GLU A 139 -1.63 5.84 17.63
CA GLU A 139 -0.93 5.20 18.75
C GLU A 139 -0.45 3.80 18.39
N GLN A 140 -1.28 2.99 17.71
CA GLN A 140 -0.87 1.65 17.26
C GLN A 140 0.32 1.72 16.29
N ILE A 141 0.26 2.62 15.29
CA ILE A 141 1.36 2.79 14.34
C ILE A 141 2.62 3.29 15.06
N ARG A 142 2.49 4.22 15.99
CA ARG A 142 3.62 4.71 16.80
C ARG A 142 4.24 3.58 17.61
N TYR A 143 3.44 2.74 18.25
CA TYR A 143 3.91 1.58 19.02
C TYR A 143 4.69 0.60 18.11
N LEU A 144 4.12 0.21 16.98
CA LEU A 144 4.79 -0.64 16.00
C LEU A 144 6.16 -0.08 15.58
N ALA A 145 6.23 1.23 15.32
CA ALA A 145 7.47 1.88 14.88
C ALA A 145 8.52 1.99 16.00
N THR A 146 8.09 2.38 17.21
CA THR A 146 9.03 2.73 18.29
C THR A 146 9.40 1.56 19.17
N VAL A 147 8.48 0.63 19.42
CA VAL A 147 8.69 -0.55 20.30
C VAL A 147 9.09 -1.76 19.46
N ASP A 148 8.27 -2.15 18.50
CA ASP A 148 8.52 -3.35 17.69
C ASP A 148 9.55 -3.13 16.58
N LYS A 149 9.94 -1.87 16.34
CA LYS A 149 10.89 -1.45 15.29
C LYS A 149 10.44 -1.88 13.89
N VAL A 150 9.15 -1.77 13.63
CA VAL A 150 8.56 -2.00 12.31
C VAL A 150 9.07 -0.92 11.36
N GLN A 151 9.45 -1.34 10.15
CA GLN A 151 10.02 -0.46 9.12
C GLN A 151 8.96 -0.01 8.11
N VAL A 152 7.97 -0.87 7.87
CA VAL A 152 6.87 -0.60 6.93
C VAL A 152 5.54 -0.90 7.59
N VAL A 153 4.59 0.01 7.49
CA VAL A 153 3.19 -0.22 7.90
C VAL A 153 2.29 -0.12 6.67
N ILE A 154 1.38 -1.08 6.52
CA ILE A 154 0.33 -1.09 5.50
C ILE A 154 -1.01 -0.88 6.21
N LEU A 155 -1.76 0.14 5.80
CA LEU A 155 -3.09 0.48 6.31
C LEU A 155 -4.14 0.29 5.20
N ASP A 156 -4.94 -0.75 5.32
CA ASP A 156 -6.02 -1.12 4.37
C ASP A 156 -7.39 -1.08 5.06
N HIS A 157 -8.21 -0.02 4.89
CA HIS A 157 -7.97 1.25 4.21
C HIS A 157 -8.41 2.42 5.10
N ILE A 158 -7.91 3.64 4.77
CA ILE A 158 -8.10 4.83 5.61
C ILE A 158 -9.56 5.29 5.74
N SER A 159 -10.42 5.06 4.74
CA SER A 159 -11.82 5.52 4.78
C SER A 159 -12.66 4.81 5.85
N ILE A 160 -12.28 3.64 6.33
CA ILE A 160 -12.99 2.94 7.43
C ILE A 160 -12.78 3.67 8.76
N VAL A 161 -11.65 4.28 8.97
CA VAL A 161 -11.36 5.08 10.16
C VAL A 161 -12.39 6.21 10.32
N MET A 162 -12.97 6.65 9.20
CA MET A 162 -13.94 7.75 9.13
C MET A 162 -15.38 7.28 8.90
N SER A 163 -15.66 5.97 8.97
CA SER A 163 -16.98 5.43 8.69
C SER A 163 -18.00 5.94 9.72
N GLY A 164 -19.16 6.41 9.23
CA GLY A 164 -20.24 6.96 10.05
C GLY A 164 -20.27 8.48 10.17
N LEU A 165 -19.32 9.20 9.57
CA LEU A 165 -19.35 10.64 9.47
C LEU A 165 -20.12 11.12 8.23
N GLU A 166 -20.72 12.32 8.30
CA GLU A 166 -21.23 13.02 7.11
C GLU A 166 -20.10 13.33 6.14
N LEU A 167 -20.36 13.41 4.83
CA LEU A 167 -19.36 13.54 3.77
C LEU A 167 -18.34 14.69 3.96
N ASP A 168 -18.82 15.85 4.42
CA ASP A 168 -17.91 16.99 4.65
C ASP A 168 -17.06 16.81 5.90
N ASN A 169 -17.60 16.15 6.92
CA ASN A 169 -16.86 15.77 8.12
C ASN A 169 -15.85 14.64 7.81
N GLU A 170 -16.23 13.69 6.95
CA GLU A 170 -15.32 12.63 6.47
C GLU A 170 -14.08 13.23 5.79
N ARG A 171 -14.25 14.19 4.87
CA ARG A 171 -13.12 14.84 4.19
C ARG A 171 -12.19 15.54 5.17
N ARG A 172 -12.74 16.36 6.06
CA ARG A 172 -11.94 17.07 7.07
C ARG A 172 -11.21 16.08 7.99
N ALA A 173 -11.86 15.00 8.38
CA ALA A 173 -11.26 13.98 9.22
C ALA A 173 -10.12 13.23 8.49
N ILE A 174 -10.28 12.93 7.19
CA ILE A 174 -9.20 12.38 6.36
C ILE A 174 -8.03 13.37 6.29
N ASP A 175 -8.27 14.66 6.06
CA ASP A 175 -7.22 15.68 6.00
C ASP A 175 -6.42 15.77 7.28
N VAL A 176 -7.09 15.80 8.42
CA VAL A 176 -6.46 15.84 9.74
C VAL A 176 -5.65 14.56 9.98
N THR A 177 -6.24 13.39 9.68
CA THR A 177 -5.59 12.10 9.89
C THR A 177 -4.36 11.94 8.99
N MET A 178 -4.44 12.30 7.71
CA MET A 178 -3.31 12.27 6.79
C MET A 178 -2.17 13.20 7.24
N THR A 179 -2.50 14.38 7.76
CA THR A 179 -1.50 15.30 8.32
C THR A 179 -0.79 14.70 9.53
N LYS A 180 -1.54 14.06 10.44
CA LYS A 180 -0.97 13.37 11.60
C LYS A 180 -0.12 12.16 11.18
N LEU A 181 -0.59 11.37 10.19
CA LEU A 181 0.16 10.24 9.64
C LEU A 181 1.47 10.70 8.97
N ARG A 182 1.44 11.80 8.21
CA ARG A 182 2.65 12.38 7.63
C ARG A 182 3.67 12.75 8.71
N SER A 183 3.21 13.47 9.73
CA SER A 183 4.07 13.87 10.87
C SER A 183 4.61 12.63 11.62
N LEU A 184 3.81 11.59 11.74
CA LEU A 184 4.22 10.33 12.38
C LEU A 184 5.31 9.61 11.56
N CYS A 185 5.19 9.55 10.23
CA CYS A 185 6.22 8.98 9.35
C CYS A 185 7.57 9.71 9.54
N GLU A 186 7.56 11.05 9.57
CA GLU A 186 8.78 11.84 9.80
C GLU A 186 9.37 11.58 11.19
N ALA A 187 8.53 11.58 12.23
CA ALA A 187 8.98 11.43 13.61
C ALA A 187 9.53 10.03 13.92
N THR A 188 9.04 8.99 13.23
CA THR A 188 9.38 7.59 13.52
C THR A 188 10.24 6.92 12.45
N ASN A 189 10.44 7.61 11.34
CA ASN A 189 11.22 7.11 10.18
C ASN A 189 10.63 5.86 9.53
N ILE A 190 9.32 5.56 9.74
CA ILE A 190 8.64 4.45 9.07
C ILE A 190 8.22 4.82 7.65
N ALA A 191 8.15 3.82 6.77
CA ALA A 191 7.41 3.92 5.53
C ALA A 191 5.96 3.50 5.78
N LEU A 192 4.99 4.30 5.34
CA LEU A 192 3.57 4.03 5.51
C LEU A 192 2.89 3.92 4.16
N ILE A 193 2.30 2.77 3.88
CA ILE A 193 1.46 2.51 2.71
C ILE A 193 0.01 2.63 3.14
N VAL A 194 -0.72 3.60 2.58
CA VAL A 194 -2.12 3.87 2.88
C VAL A 194 -2.97 3.52 1.67
N VAL A 195 -3.99 2.71 1.88
CA VAL A 195 -4.98 2.40 0.85
C VAL A 195 -6.14 3.38 0.93
N SER A 196 -6.56 3.89 -0.22
CA SER A 196 -7.71 4.80 -0.35
C SER A 196 -8.63 4.35 -1.49
N HIS A 197 -9.92 4.55 -1.29
CA HIS A 197 -10.90 4.39 -2.36
C HIS A 197 -10.94 5.60 -3.29
N LEU A 198 -11.28 5.34 -4.56
CA LEU A 198 -11.62 6.39 -5.52
C LEU A 198 -13.06 6.87 -5.31
N ARG A 199 -13.33 8.11 -5.68
CA ARG A 199 -14.69 8.63 -5.79
C ARG A 199 -15.43 7.89 -6.90
N ARG A 200 -16.74 7.71 -6.72
CA ARG A 200 -17.58 7.28 -7.83
C ARG A 200 -17.62 8.41 -8.87
N PRO A 201 -17.16 8.17 -10.10
CA PRO A 201 -17.21 9.19 -11.14
C PRO A 201 -18.65 9.42 -11.60
N GLN A 202 -18.90 10.59 -12.18
CA GLN A 202 -20.12 10.82 -12.96
C GLN A 202 -19.89 10.23 -14.36
N GLY A 203 -20.69 9.24 -14.78
CA GLY A 203 -20.53 8.54 -16.06
C GLY A 203 -19.84 7.18 -15.92
N GLN A 204 -18.92 6.85 -16.80
CA GLN A 204 -18.23 5.56 -16.81
C GLN A 204 -17.52 5.29 -15.47
N GLY A 205 -17.79 4.13 -14.88
CA GLY A 205 -17.23 3.71 -13.61
C GLY A 205 -15.74 3.31 -13.71
N HIS A 206 -15.04 3.35 -12.60
CA HIS A 206 -13.66 2.81 -12.54
C HIS A 206 -13.64 1.29 -12.79
N GLU A 207 -14.73 0.60 -12.46
CA GLU A 207 -14.98 -0.81 -12.76
C GLU A 207 -15.14 -1.12 -14.24
N GLU A 208 -15.38 -0.12 -15.07
CA GLU A 208 -15.49 -0.22 -16.53
C GLU A 208 -14.17 0.10 -17.24
N GLY A 209 -13.05 0.12 -16.51
CA GLY A 209 -11.72 0.37 -17.07
C GLY A 209 -11.40 1.84 -17.34
N ARG A 210 -12.16 2.78 -16.75
CA ARG A 210 -11.84 4.19 -16.81
C ARG A 210 -10.45 4.45 -16.23
N ASP A 211 -9.65 5.25 -16.96
CA ASP A 211 -8.33 5.70 -16.48
C ASP A 211 -8.45 6.51 -15.18
N ILE A 212 -7.47 6.31 -14.31
CA ILE A 212 -7.42 6.96 -13.00
C ILE A 212 -6.58 8.24 -13.08
N SER A 213 -7.12 9.29 -12.51
CA SER A 213 -6.45 10.58 -12.33
C SER A 213 -6.37 10.98 -10.86
N VAL A 214 -5.54 11.95 -10.56
CA VAL A 214 -5.41 12.52 -9.20
C VAL A 214 -6.75 13.04 -8.67
N SER A 215 -7.61 13.58 -9.54
CA SER A 215 -8.93 14.13 -9.17
C SER A 215 -9.94 13.06 -8.73
N ASP A 216 -9.67 11.79 -9.03
CA ASP A 216 -10.56 10.69 -8.67
C ASP A 216 -10.37 10.17 -7.24
N LEU A 217 -9.32 10.61 -6.52
CA LEU A 217 -9.10 10.21 -5.13
C LEU A 217 -10.22 10.71 -4.23
N ARG A 218 -10.80 9.77 -3.47
CA ARG A 218 -11.85 10.08 -2.50
C ARG A 218 -11.23 10.79 -1.29
N GLY A 219 -11.88 11.88 -0.85
CA GLY A 219 -11.51 12.62 0.34
C GLY A 219 -11.00 13.99 -0.02
N SER A 220 -9.76 14.22 -0.17
CA SER A 220 -9.23 15.57 -0.25
C SER A 220 -7.97 15.68 -1.08
N HIS A 221 -7.62 16.92 -1.40
CA HIS A 221 -6.30 17.26 -1.90
C HIS A 221 -5.17 16.79 -0.97
N SER A 222 -5.44 16.63 0.33
CA SER A 222 -4.44 16.22 1.32
C SER A 222 -3.85 14.83 1.04
N LEU A 223 -4.68 13.85 0.60
CA LEU A 223 -4.18 12.52 0.19
C LEU A 223 -3.08 12.65 -0.85
N VAL A 224 -3.28 13.49 -1.86
CA VAL A 224 -2.29 13.71 -2.91
C VAL A 224 -1.14 14.60 -2.45
N GLN A 225 -1.45 15.70 -1.74
CA GLN A 225 -0.43 16.66 -1.32
C GLN A 225 0.56 16.06 -0.33
N LEU A 226 0.06 15.32 0.66
CA LEU A 226 0.87 14.76 1.75
C LEU A 226 1.59 13.47 1.36
N SER A 227 1.08 12.72 0.37
CA SER A 227 1.75 11.54 -0.15
C SER A 227 2.99 11.90 -0.96
N ASP A 228 4.05 11.13 -0.77
CA ASP A 228 5.26 11.20 -1.60
C ASP A 228 5.07 10.47 -2.92
N VAL A 229 4.34 9.35 -2.89
CA VAL A 229 3.94 8.59 -4.07
C VAL A 229 2.44 8.33 -4.00
N VAL A 230 1.78 8.42 -5.15
CA VAL A 230 0.39 8.01 -5.35
C VAL A 230 0.35 7.02 -6.49
N LEU A 231 -0.02 5.78 -6.19
CA LEU A 231 -0.20 4.67 -7.13
C LEU A 231 -1.69 4.45 -7.36
N GLY A 232 -2.14 4.59 -8.60
CA GLY A 232 -3.47 4.20 -9.05
C GLY A 232 -3.46 2.75 -9.54
N ALA A 233 -4.55 2.01 -9.25
CA ALA A 233 -4.76 0.67 -9.78
C ALA A 233 -6.15 0.56 -10.40
N SER A 234 -6.24 0.33 -11.71
CA SER A 234 -7.47 0.19 -12.47
C SER A 234 -7.66 -1.21 -13.04
N ARG A 235 -8.92 -1.64 -13.12
CA ARG A 235 -9.31 -2.95 -13.63
C ARG A 235 -10.64 -2.84 -14.33
N ASN A 236 -10.73 -3.33 -15.56
CA ASN A 236 -12.00 -3.47 -16.27
C ASN A 236 -12.72 -4.74 -15.79
N GLN A 237 -13.74 -4.58 -14.93
CA GLN A 237 -14.49 -5.70 -14.35
C GLN A 237 -15.66 -6.14 -15.22
N VAL A 238 -16.07 -5.31 -16.20
CA VAL A 238 -17.17 -5.60 -17.14
C VAL A 238 -16.68 -6.06 -18.51
N GLY A 239 -15.37 -6.01 -18.76
CA GLY A 239 -14.74 -6.49 -19.98
C GLY A 239 -14.80 -8.01 -20.15
N ASP A 240 -14.12 -8.51 -21.15
CA ASP A 240 -14.00 -9.96 -21.37
C ASP A 240 -13.24 -10.67 -20.23
N ALA A 241 -13.21 -12.01 -20.26
CA ALA A 241 -12.57 -12.80 -19.19
C ALA A 241 -11.09 -12.46 -19.01
N SER A 242 -10.38 -12.09 -20.10
CA SER A 242 -8.96 -11.73 -20.04
C SER A 242 -8.75 -10.33 -19.47
N GLU A 243 -9.59 -9.38 -19.84
CA GLU A 243 -9.55 -8.02 -19.31
C GLU A 243 -9.88 -7.98 -17.82
N ARG A 244 -10.87 -8.76 -17.39
CA ARG A 244 -11.25 -8.86 -15.97
C ARG A 244 -10.15 -9.40 -15.06
N GLN A 245 -9.14 -10.06 -15.61
CA GLN A 245 -7.98 -10.54 -14.84
C GLN A 245 -6.81 -9.55 -14.84
N ARG A 246 -6.84 -8.53 -15.72
CA ARG A 246 -5.76 -7.56 -15.85
C ARG A 246 -5.96 -6.38 -14.92
N LEU A 247 -4.89 -5.98 -14.27
CA LEU A 247 -4.82 -4.81 -13.42
C LEU A 247 -3.72 -3.89 -13.96
N GLN A 248 -4.09 -2.66 -14.32
CA GLN A 248 -3.13 -1.65 -14.73
C GLN A 248 -2.72 -0.82 -13.52
N LEU A 249 -1.42 -0.73 -13.28
CA LEU A 249 -0.84 0.19 -12.31
C LEU A 249 -0.44 1.49 -13.01
N LYS A 250 -0.64 2.62 -12.34
CA LYS A 250 -0.27 3.95 -12.83
C LYS A 250 0.28 4.80 -11.69
N VAL A 251 1.48 5.32 -11.84
CA VAL A 251 2.03 6.29 -10.90
C VAL A 251 1.41 7.66 -11.21
N LEU A 252 0.60 8.17 -10.30
CA LEU A 252 -0.09 9.46 -10.42
C LEU A 252 0.76 10.60 -9.83
N LYS A 253 1.67 10.27 -8.92
CA LYS A 253 2.62 11.20 -8.31
C LYS A 253 3.84 10.41 -7.81
N SER A 254 5.02 10.96 -8.03
CA SER A 254 6.27 10.53 -7.39
C SER A 254 7.08 11.77 -7.04
N ARG A 255 7.17 12.12 -5.75
CA ARG A 255 7.91 13.30 -5.29
C ARG A 255 9.40 13.14 -5.50
N HIS A 256 9.90 11.92 -5.38
CA HIS A 256 11.33 11.62 -5.48
C HIS A 256 11.86 11.71 -6.91
N THR A 257 11.12 11.21 -7.89
CA THR A 257 11.56 11.15 -9.29
C THR A 257 10.87 12.17 -10.20
N GLY A 258 9.69 12.65 -9.81
CA GLY A 258 8.82 13.44 -10.68
C GLY A 258 8.15 12.62 -11.78
N MET A 259 8.45 11.32 -11.92
CA MET A 259 7.91 10.47 -12.98
C MET A 259 6.46 10.08 -12.69
N THR A 260 5.62 10.16 -13.73
CA THR A 260 4.21 9.73 -13.68
C THR A 260 3.85 9.00 -14.96
N GLY A 261 2.87 8.10 -14.90
CA GLY A 261 2.43 7.34 -16.07
C GLY A 261 2.06 5.90 -15.74
N GLU A 262 1.65 5.17 -16.75
CA GLU A 262 1.41 3.74 -16.64
C GLU A 262 2.72 2.99 -16.36
N VAL A 263 2.63 2.04 -15.44
CA VAL A 263 3.73 1.17 -15.07
C VAL A 263 3.31 -0.29 -15.29
N ASP A 264 3.70 -1.20 -14.40
CA ASP A 264 3.41 -2.61 -14.59
C ASP A 264 1.94 -2.90 -14.81
N LYS A 265 1.63 -3.69 -15.83
CA LYS A 265 0.35 -4.34 -16.02
C LYS A 265 0.42 -5.71 -15.36
N LEU A 266 -0.53 -6.00 -14.48
CA LEU A 266 -0.55 -7.23 -13.70
C LEU A 266 -1.66 -8.14 -14.17
N LEU A 267 -1.43 -9.44 -14.07
CA LEU A 267 -2.42 -10.48 -14.27
C LEU A 267 -2.75 -11.16 -12.94
N TYR A 268 -4.03 -11.23 -12.60
CA TYR A 268 -4.46 -12.07 -11.51
C TYR A 268 -4.54 -13.52 -11.98
N ASP A 269 -3.61 -14.33 -11.55
CA ASP A 269 -3.61 -15.77 -11.82
C ASP A 269 -4.57 -16.49 -10.85
N GLN A 270 -5.70 -16.94 -11.35
CA GLN A 270 -6.73 -17.63 -10.57
C GLN A 270 -6.26 -18.96 -9.97
N LYS A 271 -5.24 -19.59 -10.55
CA LYS A 271 -4.70 -20.86 -10.05
C LYS A 271 -3.83 -20.67 -8.82
N THR A 272 -3.06 -19.59 -8.81
CA THR A 272 -2.10 -19.31 -7.74
C THR A 272 -2.59 -18.24 -6.76
N GLY A 273 -3.60 -17.45 -7.14
CA GLY A 273 -4.08 -16.30 -6.37
C GLY A 273 -3.12 -15.10 -6.37
N ARG A 274 -2.10 -15.10 -7.24
CA ARG A 274 -1.04 -14.10 -7.31
C ARG A 274 -1.35 -12.98 -8.31
N LEU A 275 -0.81 -11.81 -8.06
CA LEU A 275 -0.68 -10.75 -9.05
C LEU A 275 0.73 -10.79 -9.65
N VAL A 276 0.84 -11.29 -10.87
CA VAL A 276 2.10 -11.42 -11.61
C VAL A 276 2.19 -10.34 -12.69
N VAL A 277 3.40 -9.94 -13.03
CA VAL A 277 3.61 -9.00 -14.15
C VAL A 277 3.12 -9.66 -15.44
N TYR A 278 2.24 -8.96 -16.16
CA TYR A 278 1.75 -9.40 -17.46
C TYR A 278 2.78 -9.05 -18.54
N GLU A 279 3.53 -10.05 -18.97
CA GLU A 279 4.41 -9.92 -20.12
C GLU A 279 3.59 -10.13 -21.40
N ASN A 280 3.51 -9.08 -22.22
CA ASN A 280 2.86 -9.20 -23.53
C ASN A 280 3.82 -9.94 -24.47
N THR A 281 3.71 -11.26 -24.55
CA THR A 281 4.54 -12.12 -25.42
C THR A 281 4.25 -11.93 -26.92
N PHE A 282 3.38 -10.99 -27.28
CA PHE A 282 3.04 -10.64 -28.66
C PHE A 282 3.68 -9.31 -29.11
N GLY A 283 5.00 -9.17 -29.04
CA GLY A 283 5.70 -7.94 -29.43
C GLY A 283 7.16 -8.09 -29.76
N ALA A 284 7.62 -9.30 -30.11
CA ALA A 284 8.93 -9.54 -30.68
C ALA A 284 8.77 -10.32 -32.00
N LEU A 285 8.40 -9.60 -33.05
CA LEU A 285 8.61 -9.98 -34.46
C LEU A 285 9.13 -8.76 -35.22
#